data_41698633080def118c3dc5d543f6839b
#
_entry.id   41698633080def118c3dc5d543f6839b
#
_cell.length_a   1.000
_cell.length_b   1.000
_cell.length_c   1.000
_cell.angle_alpha   90.00
_cell.angle_beta   90.00
_cell.angle_gamma   90.00
#
_symmetry.space_group_name_H-M   'P 1'
#
loop_
_entity.id
_entity.type
_entity.pdbx_description
1 polymer ?
#
loop_
_entity_poly.entity_id
_entity_poly.type
_entity_poly.pdbx_seq_one_letter_code
_entity_poly.pdbx_strand_id
1 'polypeptide(L)'
;MANAWRTARVFISSTFRDMHSERDYLVKVVFPALRERLEPHRVHLVDIDLRWGITEQQSENDEVLALCLDQIDECRPFFVGLLGERYGWVPKKLPDAGSKYGWTQHQTGKSVTELEIRWGVLLGDVMRDHAFFYFRDPAFLNDVPPAKRTEMTSESDEAARKLAALKEVIRSAGLPNPVVEN
;
A
#
# COMPACT_ATOMS: atom_id res chain seq x y z
N MET A 1 37.82 2.03 -6.18
CA MET A 1 36.62 2.81 -6.61
C MET A 1 35.84 3.16 -5.35
N ALA A 2 35.56 4.45 -5.11
CA ALA A 2 34.77 4.86 -3.94
C ALA A 2 33.37 4.24 -4.05
N ASN A 3 32.98 3.49 -3.03
CA ASN A 3 31.67 2.85 -2.97
C ASN A 3 30.63 3.95 -2.78
N ALA A 4 29.93 4.34 -3.83
CA ALA A 4 28.92 5.40 -3.80
C ALA A 4 27.71 4.98 -2.94
N TRP A 5 27.08 5.96 -2.30
CA TRP A 5 25.80 5.74 -1.62
C TRP A 5 24.71 5.32 -2.61
N ARG A 6 23.89 4.36 -2.20
CA ARG A 6 22.71 3.90 -2.93
C ARG A 6 21.47 4.32 -2.17
N THR A 7 20.41 4.68 -2.87
CA THR A 7 19.11 4.99 -2.26
C THR A 7 18.15 3.82 -2.50
N ALA A 8 17.57 3.31 -1.42
CA ALA A 8 16.47 2.36 -1.47
C ALA A 8 15.19 3.11 -1.07
N ARG A 9 14.22 3.19 -1.98
CA ARG A 9 12.91 3.77 -1.72
C ARG A 9 11.92 2.63 -1.49
N VAL A 10 11.06 2.78 -0.50
CA VAL A 10 10.05 1.78 -0.14
C VAL A 10 8.67 2.43 -0.20
N PHE A 11 7.80 1.90 -1.04
CA PHE A 11 6.41 2.35 -1.09
C PHE A 11 5.57 1.61 -0.06
N ILE A 12 4.75 2.33 0.70
CA ILE A 12 3.83 1.78 1.69
C ILE A 12 2.41 1.94 1.20
N SER A 13 1.77 0.83 0.82
CA SER A 13 0.37 0.76 0.42
C SER A 13 -0.50 0.23 1.55
N SER A 14 -1.50 0.98 1.95
CA SER A 14 -2.57 0.54 2.85
C SER A 14 -3.71 1.54 2.85
N THR A 15 -4.85 1.15 3.42
CA THR A 15 -5.89 2.10 3.82
C THR A 15 -5.38 3.00 4.95
N PHE A 16 -5.86 4.27 4.99
CA PHE A 16 -5.34 5.24 5.96
C PHE A 16 -6.01 5.13 7.33
N ARG A 17 -7.33 4.92 7.36
CA ARG A 17 -8.09 5.03 8.61
C ARG A 17 -7.79 3.94 9.62
N ASP A 18 -7.71 2.70 9.17
CA ASP A 18 -7.57 1.52 10.04
C ASP A 18 -6.12 1.06 10.24
N MET A 19 -5.17 1.59 9.45
CA MET A 19 -3.75 1.21 9.48
C MET A 19 -2.83 2.32 10.02
N HIS A 20 -3.38 3.28 10.78
CA HIS A 20 -2.57 4.37 11.35
C HIS A 20 -1.47 3.88 12.28
N SER A 21 -1.80 2.95 13.17
CA SER A 21 -0.86 2.45 14.18
C SER A 21 0.29 1.68 13.56
N GLU A 22 0.00 0.82 12.59
CA GLU A 22 0.98 0.03 11.86
C GLU A 22 1.91 0.92 11.05
N ARG A 23 1.36 1.90 10.34
CA ARG A 23 2.16 2.90 9.60
C ARG A 23 3.03 3.73 10.53
N ASP A 24 2.49 4.19 11.65
CA ASP A 24 3.24 4.95 12.63
C ASP A 24 4.38 4.11 13.22
N TYR A 25 4.13 2.84 13.49
CA TYR A 25 5.17 1.93 13.97
C TYR A 25 6.29 1.73 12.93
N LEU A 26 5.93 1.55 11.66
CA LEU A 26 6.91 1.48 10.57
C LEU A 26 7.78 2.74 10.52
N VAL A 27 7.16 3.92 10.49
CA VAL A 27 7.86 5.20 10.30
C VAL A 27 8.68 5.59 11.54
N LYS A 28 8.17 5.35 12.75
CA LYS A 28 8.79 5.80 14.01
C LYS A 28 9.77 4.81 14.61
N VAL A 29 9.64 3.52 14.29
CA VAL A 29 10.43 2.44 14.92
C VAL A 29 11.19 1.62 13.89
N VAL A 30 10.49 1.02 12.93
CA VAL A 30 11.10 0.04 12.01
C VAL A 30 12.08 0.70 11.04
N PHE A 31 11.65 1.76 10.35
CA PHE A 31 12.51 2.42 9.37
C PHE A 31 13.73 3.13 9.99
N PRO A 32 13.63 3.82 11.15
CA PRO A 32 14.82 4.32 11.83
C PRO A 32 15.82 3.21 12.16
N ALA A 33 15.37 2.10 12.74
CA ALA A 33 16.24 0.97 13.04
C ALA A 33 16.87 0.34 11.78
N LEU A 34 16.11 0.27 10.67
CA LEU A 34 16.65 -0.17 9.40
C LEU A 34 17.68 0.79 8.81
N ARG A 35 17.47 2.10 8.92
CA ARG A 35 18.44 3.11 8.47
C ARG A 35 19.79 2.96 9.19
N GLU A 36 19.77 2.80 10.52
CA GLU A 36 20.98 2.55 11.31
C GLU A 36 21.72 1.30 10.84
N ARG A 37 21.00 0.22 10.54
CA ARG A 37 21.58 -1.05 10.04
C ARG A 37 22.10 -0.95 8.62
N LEU A 38 21.54 -0.08 7.78
CA LEU A 38 21.91 0.09 6.37
C LEU A 38 23.01 1.11 6.16
N GLU A 39 23.24 2.02 7.11
CA GLU A 39 24.25 3.07 7.04
C GLU A 39 25.68 2.52 6.80
N PRO A 40 26.15 1.47 7.52
CA PRO A 40 27.46 0.88 7.27
C PRO A 40 27.59 0.30 5.84
N HIS A 41 26.47 -0.06 5.23
CA HIS A 41 26.40 -0.58 3.86
C HIS A 41 26.24 0.52 2.81
N ARG A 42 26.26 1.81 3.24
CA ARG A 42 26.06 3.00 2.40
C ARG A 42 24.73 2.93 1.62
N VAL A 43 23.67 2.49 2.27
CA VAL A 43 22.32 2.50 1.74
C VAL A 43 21.48 3.52 2.50
N HIS A 44 20.97 4.51 1.77
CA HIS A 44 20.02 5.50 2.28
C HIS A 44 18.61 4.99 2.06
N LEU A 45 17.88 4.67 3.13
CA LEU A 45 16.50 4.19 3.08
C LEU A 45 15.52 5.36 3.15
N VAL A 46 14.63 5.45 2.17
CA VAL A 46 13.55 6.44 2.10
C VAL A 46 12.22 5.71 2.05
N ASP A 47 11.38 5.93 3.04
CA ASP A 47 9.99 5.46 3.04
C ASP A 47 9.08 6.49 2.37
N ILE A 48 8.18 6.04 1.51
CA ILE A 48 7.16 6.84 0.87
C ILE A 48 5.81 6.46 1.45
N ASP A 49 5.33 7.29 2.37
CA ASP A 49 4.03 7.19 3.01
C ASP A 49 3.17 8.38 2.59
N LEU A 50 2.23 8.15 1.66
CA LEU A 50 1.43 9.21 1.06
C LEU A 50 0.37 9.83 2.00
N ARG A 51 0.25 9.36 3.26
CA ARG A 51 -0.62 10.03 4.26
C ARG A 51 -0.29 11.51 4.43
N TRP A 52 0.95 11.88 4.22
CA TRP A 52 1.48 13.23 4.47
C TRP A 52 1.52 14.13 3.23
N GLY A 53 1.12 13.62 2.07
CA GLY A 53 1.23 14.36 0.81
C GLY A 53 -0.09 14.65 0.11
N ILE A 54 -1.19 14.04 0.55
CA ILE A 54 -2.49 14.20 -0.10
C ILE A 54 -3.40 15.05 0.79
N THR A 55 -3.70 16.26 0.35
CA THR A 55 -4.68 17.12 1.03
C THR A 55 -6.11 16.62 0.76
N GLU A 56 -7.08 16.98 1.64
CA GLU A 56 -8.49 16.65 1.42
C GLU A 56 -8.98 17.12 0.06
N GLN A 57 -8.53 18.29 -0.42
CA GLN A 57 -8.86 18.83 -1.75
C GLN A 57 -8.26 18.00 -2.88
N GLN A 58 -7.08 17.40 -2.69
CA GLN A 58 -6.48 16.50 -3.67
C GLN A 58 -7.15 15.12 -3.67
N SER A 59 -7.65 14.65 -2.51
CA SER A 59 -8.42 13.40 -2.45
C SER A 59 -9.75 13.47 -3.20
N GLU A 60 -10.29 14.67 -3.42
CA GLU A 60 -11.46 14.89 -4.26
C GLU A 60 -11.12 15.04 -5.75
N ASN A 61 -9.86 15.26 -6.08
CA ASN A 61 -9.39 15.41 -7.45
C ASN A 61 -8.90 14.08 -8.02
N ASP A 62 -9.23 13.83 -9.27
CA ASP A 62 -8.91 12.65 -10.07
C ASP A 62 -7.39 12.38 -10.24
N GLU A 63 -6.55 13.30 -9.81
CA GLU A 63 -5.09 13.25 -9.93
C GLU A 63 -4.40 12.38 -8.87
N VAL A 64 -5.10 12.08 -7.74
CA VAL A 64 -4.50 11.33 -6.61
C VAL A 64 -4.04 9.94 -7.02
N LEU A 65 -4.86 9.22 -7.79
CA LEU A 65 -4.49 7.88 -8.23
C LEU A 65 -3.23 7.90 -9.11
N ALA A 66 -3.15 8.83 -10.06
CA ALA A 66 -1.99 8.95 -10.92
C ALA A 66 -0.72 9.25 -10.10
N LEU A 67 -0.82 10.16 -9.12
CA LEU A 67 0.28 10.47 -8.21
C LEU A 67 0.73 9.23 -7.40
N CYS A 68 -0.22 8.46 -6.84
CA CYS A 68 0.11 7.22 -6.13
C CYS A 68 0.86 6.24 -7.02
N LEU A 69 0.40 6.05 -8.24
CA LEU A 69 1.02 5.12 -9.19
C LEU A 69 2.40 5.61 -9.67
N ASP A 70 2.60 6.92 -9.84
CA ASP A 70 3.93 7.48 -10.12
C ASP A 70 4.90 7.26 -8.96
N GLN A 71 4.45 7.43 -7.72
CA GLN A 71 5.30 7.17 -6.56
C GLN A 71 5.68 5.69 -6.43
N ILE A 72 4.82 4.76 -6.82
CA ILE A 72 5.16 3.34 -6.90
C ILE A 72 6.31 3.12 -7.89
N ASP A 73 6.24 3.72 -9.07
CA ASP A 73 7.29 3.59 -10.10
C ASP A 73 8.63 4.14 -9.61
N GLU A 74 8.61 5.24 -8.84
CA GLU A 74 9.82 5.81 -8.24
C GLU A 74 10.40 4.97 -7.10
N CYS A 75 9.58 4.15 -6.44
CA CYS A 75 9.98 3.30 -5.31
C CYS A 75 10.47 1.92 -5.73
N ARG A 76 10.42 1.58 -7.01
CA ARG A 76 10.89 0.25 -7.45
C ARG A 76 12.31 -0.04 -6.96
N PRO A 77 12.59 -1.26 -6.43
CA PRO A 77 11.70 -2.44 -6.47
C PRO A 77 10.93 -2.74 -5.17
N PHE A 78 10.92 -1.88 -4.15
CA PHE A 78 10.45 -2.23 -2.81
C PHE A 78 9.01 -1.78 -2.54
N PHE A 79 8.17 -2.74 -2.14
CA PHE A 79 6.76 -2.53 -1.84
C PHE A 79 6.36 -3.19 -0.52
N VAL A 80 5.67 -2.44 0.35
CA VAL A 80 5.08 -2.95 1.59
C VAL A 80 3.57 -2.75 1.54
N GLY A 81 2.81 -3.82 1.57
CA GLY A 81 1.35 -3.82 1.61
C GLY A 81 0.82 -4.18 3.00
N LEU A 82 0.02 -3.30 3.61
CA LEU A 82 -0.64 -3.54 4.89
C LEU A 82 -2.15 -3.61 4.66
N LEU A 83 -2.79 -4.73 4.97
CA LEU A 83 -4.23 -4.91 4.81
C LEU A 83 -4.88 -5.31 6.14
N GLY A 84 -5.85 -4.49 6.57
CA GLY A 84 -6.74 -4.77 7.68
C GLY A 84 -8.09 -5.29 7.20
N GLU A 85 -9.17 -4.77 7.79
CA GLU A 85 -10.55 -5.15 7.48
C GLU A 85 -11.30 -4.04 6.70
N ARG A 86 -10.57 -3.05 6.15
CA ARG A 86 -11.10 -2.02 5.26
C ARG A 86 -10.65 -2.23 3.83
N TYR A 87 -11.61 -2.09 2.89
CA TYR A 87 -11.29 -2.11 1.45
C TYR A 87 -10.69 -0.79 0.98
N GLY A 88 -11.16 0.32 1.57
CA GLY A 88 -10.69 1.66 1.28
C GLY A 88 -11.47 2.38 0.20
N TRP A 89 -11.04 3.60 -0.08
CA TRP A 89 -11.72 4.53 -0.98
C TRP A 89 -11.65 4.07 -2.44
N VAL A 90 -12.79 4.12 -3.11
CA VAL A 90 -12.95 3.86 -4.55
C VAL A 90 -13.04 5.18 -5.29
N PRO A 91 -12.12 5.51 -6.21
CA PRO A 91 -12.15 6.75 -6.96
C PRO A 91 -13.36 6.78 -7.90
N LYS A 92 -14.03 7.93 -7.98
CA LYS A 92 -15.17 8.13 -8.87
C LYS A 92 -14.75 8.26 -10.32
N LYS A 93 -13.55 8.78 -10.56
CA LYS A 93 -12.97 8.98 -11.88
C LYS A 93 -11.58 8.36 -11.90
N LEU A 94 -11.23 7.81 -13.03
CA LEU A 94 -9.96 7.13 -13.27
C LEU A 94 -9.14 7.93 -14.29
N PRO A 95 -7.79 7.82 -14.27
CA PRO A 95 -6.93 8.45 -15.25
C PRO A 95 -7.38 8.20 -16.70
N ASP A 96 -7.20 9.16 -17.57
CA ASP A 96 -7.63 9.08 -18.97
C ASP A 96 -7.06 7.84 -19.67
N ALA A 97 -7.87 7.24 -20.54
CA ALA A 97 -7.49 6.02 -21.28
C ALA A 97 -6.20 6.18 -22.10
N GLY A 98 -5.89 7.38 -22.56
CA GLY A 98 -4.65 7.69 -23.30
C GLY A 98 -3.42 7.95 -22.41
N SER A 99 -3.59 8.01 -21.08
CA SER A 99 -2.48 8.22 -20.15
C SER A 99 -1.71 6.92 -19.88
N LYS A 100 -0.53 7.04 -19.25
CA LYS A 100 0.26 5.91 -18.75
C LYS A 100 -0.58 4.93 -17.89
N TYR A 101 -1.59 5.43 -17.20
CA TYR A 101 -2.46 4.68 -16.31
C TYR A 101 -3.84 4.38 -16.89
N GLY A 102 -4.00 4.50 -18.21
CA GLY A 102 -5.27 4.22 -18.91
C GLY A 102 -5.82 2.81 -18.69
N TRP A 103 -4.96 1.84 -18.32
CA TRP A 103 -5.36 0.49 -17.94
C TRP A 103 -6.36 0.47 -16.77
N THR A 104 -6.36 1.48 -15.91
CA THR A 104 -7.27 1.61 -14.78
C THR A 104 -8.73 1.79 -15.21
N GLN A 105 -8.98 2.25 -16.43
CA GLN A 105 -10.34 2.36 -16.99
C GLN A 105 -11.10 1.02 -16.99
N HIS A 106 -10.37 -0.10 -17.07
CA HIS A 106 -10.92 -1.45 -16.98
C HIS A 106 -11.00 -1.98 -15.53
N GLN A 107 -10.68 -1.13 -14.54
CA GLN A 107 -10.63 -1.48 -13.11
C GLN A 107 -11.66 -0.70 -12.29
N THR A 108 -12.77 -0.27 -12.92
CA THR A 108 -13.82 0.49 -12.26
C THR A 108 -14.33 -0.21 -11.00
N GLY A 109 -14.55 0.53 -9.94
CA GLY A 109 -15.04 0.02 -8.66
C GLY A 109 -13.99 -0.63 -7.76
N LYS A 110 -12.70 -0.53 -8.13
CA LYS A 110 -11.58 -0.94 -7.27
C LYS A 110 -11.10 0.22 -6.41
N SER A 111 -10.68 -0.09 -5.17
CA SER A 111 -10.10 0.91 -4.28
C SER A 111 -8.70 1.33 -4.75
N VAL A 112 -8.26 2.51 -4.32
CA VAL A 112 -6.89 2.99 -4.60
C VAL A 112 -5.87 1.97 -4.12
N THR A 113 -6.02 1.43 -2.91
CA THR A 113 -5.13 0.40 -2.36
C THR A 113 -5.06 -0.84 -3.27
N GLU A 114 -6.20 -1.33 -3.80
CA GLU A 114 -6.18 -2.45 -4.75
C GLU A 114 -5.45 -2.06 -6.05
N LEU A 115 -5.66 -0.86 -6.57
CA LEU A 115 -5.00 -0.38 -7.80
C LEU A 115 -3.48 -0.23 -7.61
N GLU A 116 -3.04 0.27 -6.45
CA GLU A 116 -1.62 0.33 -6.07
C GLU A 116 -0.98 -1.07 -6.04
N ILE A 117 -1.63 -2.03 -5.39
CA ILE A 117 -1.14 -3.42 -5.32
C ILE A 117 -1.09 -4.06 -6.70
N ARG A 118 -2.11 -3.84 -7.53
CA ARG A 118 -2.13 -4.35 -8.91
C ARG A 118 -0.98 -3.78 -9.72
N TRP A 119 -0.80 -2.47 -9.69
CA TRP A 119 0.27 -1.79 -10.44
C TRP A 119 1.65 -2.17 -9.94
N GLY A 120 1.87 -2.10 -8.64
CA GLY A 120 3.18 -2.35 -8.03
C GLY A 120 3.61 -3.80 -8.11
N VAL A 121 2.67 -4.75 -7.95
CA VAL A 121 3.04 -6.15 -7.69
C VAL A 121 2.39 -7.16 -8.61
N LEU A 122 1.07 -7.01 -8.92
CA LEU A 122 0.34 -8.09 -9.60
C LEU A 122 0.41 -8.02 -11.13
N LEU A 123 0.59 -6.83 -11.72
CA LEU A 123 0.61 -6.62 -13.17
C LEU A 123 2.03 -6.61 -13.77
N GLY A 124 3.08 -6.58 -12.93
CA GLY A 124 4.46 -6.54 -13.38
C GLY A 124 5.38 -7.33 -12.46
N ASP A 125 6.58 -7.67 -12.94
CA ASP A 125 7.50 -8.54 -12.23
C ASP A 125 8.50 -7.79 -11.35
N VAL A 126 8.71 -6.48 -11.60
CA VAL A 126 9.82 -5.71 -11.02
C VAL A 126 9.78 -5.64 -9.48
N MET A 127 8.60 -5.56 -8.89
CA MET A 127 8.45 -5.45 -7.43
C MET A 127 8.07 -6.76 -6.74
N ARG A 128 7.76 -7.82 -7.49
CA ARG A 128 7.29 -9.10 -6.93
C ARG A 128 8.26 -9.70 -5.93
N ASP A 129 9.54 -9.71 -6.26
CA ASP A 129 10.60 -10.30 -5.42
C ASP A 129 10.89 -9.49 -4.16
N HIS A 130 10.46 -8.23 -4.13
CA HIS A 130 10.69 -7.28 -3.06
C HIS A 130 9.39 -6.72 -2.48
N ALA A 131 8.28 -7.43 -2.71
CA ALA A 131 6.97 -7.11 -2.12
C ALA A 131 6.78 -7.90 -0.83
N PHE A 132 6.33 -7.19 0.22
CA PHE A 132 6.08 -7.73 1.55
C PHE A 132 4.66 -7.39 1.95
N PHE A 133 3.85 -8.41 2.24
CA PHE A 133 2.46 -8.23 2.65
C PHE A 133 2.23 -8.67 4.08
N TYR A 134 1.51 -7.82 4.81
CA TYR A 134 1.09 -8.06 6.19
C TYR A 134 -0.42 -7.90 6.28
N PHE A 135 -1.11 -8.97 6.69
CA PHE A 135 -2.55 -8.94 6.92
C PHE A 135 -2.79 -8.97 8.43
N ARG A 136 -3.52 -7.97 8.92
CA ARG A 136 -3.93 -7.94 10.31
C ARG A 136 -5.00 -8.99 10.57
N ASP A 137 -4.86 -9.74 11.69
CA ASP A 137 -5.87 -10.70 12.13
C ASP A 137 -7.20 -9.97 12.39
N PRO A 138 -8.32 -10.42 11.80
CA PRO A 138 -9.64 -9.88 12.10
C PRO A 138 -10.03 -9.96 13.58
N ALA A 139 -9.45 -10.88 14.35
CA ALA A 139 -9.67 -10.99 15.81
C ALA A 139 -9.33 -9.71 16.55
N PHE A 140 -8.43 -8.87 16.03
CA PHE A 140 -8.13 -7.54 16.53
C PHE A 140 -9.40 -6.70 16.78
N LEU A 141 -10.45 -6.86 15.97
CA LEU A 141 -11.69 -6.13 16.14
C LEU A 141 -12.40 -6.40 17.47
N ASN A 142 -12.10 -7.52 18.14
CA ASN A 142 -12.67 -7.82 19.45
C ASN A 142 -12.19 -6.85 20.54
N ASP A 143 -10.96 -6.34 20.39
CA ASP A 143 -10.32 -5.42 21.31
C ASP A 143 -10.62 -3.94 20.97
N VAL A 144 -11.22 -3.68 19.79
CA VAL A 144 -11.60 -2.33 19.37
C VAL A 144 -12.91 -1.91 20.03
N PRO A 145 -12.96 -0.74 20.70
CA PRO A 145 -14.21 -0.20 21.23
C PRO A 145 -15.30 -0.11 20.15
N PRO A 146 -16.56 -0.49 20.46
CA PRO A 146 -17.64 -0.52 19.46
C PRO A 146 -17.80 0.75 18.64
N ALA A 147 -17.62 1.92 19.25
CA ALA A 147 -17.70 3.22 18.58
C ALA A 147 -16.64 3.44 17.50
N LYS A 148 -15.53 2.70 17.54
CA LYS A 148 -14.43 2.82 16.57
C LYS A 148 -14.41 1.69 15.54
N ARG A 149 -15.21 0.63 15.72
CA ARG A 149 -15.19 -0.55 14.81
C ARG A 149 -15.56 -0.20 13.37
N THR A 150 -16.48 0.75 13.18
CA THR A 150 -16.87 1.22 11.84
C THR A 150 -15.74 1.91 11.08
N GLU A 151 -14.78 2.48 11.78
CA GLU A 151 -13.57 3.06 11.16
C GLU A 151 -12.56 1.98 10.75
N MET A 152 -12.64 0.80 11.37
CA MET A 152 -11.72 -0.31 11.18
C MET A 152 -12.24 -1.38 10.20
N THR A 153 -13.50 -1.29 9.77
CA THR A 153 -14.15 -2.26 8.89
C THR A 153 -14.51 -1.66 7.54
N SER A 154 -14.76 -2.50 6.56
CA SER A 154 -15.20 -2.10 5.22
C SER A 154 -16.53 -1.35 5.27
N GLU A 155 -16.70 -0.45 4.32
CA GLU A 155 -17.84 0.48 4.21
C GLU A 155 -19.15 -0.21 3.88
N SER A 156 -19.10 -1.45 3.35
CA SER A 156 -20.25 -2.27 2.96
C SER A 156 -19.85 -3.74 2.84
N ASP A 157 -20.86 -4.63 2.77
CA ASP A 157 -20.64 -6.05 2.51
C ASP A 157 -19.98 -6.29 1.13
N GLU A 158 -20.27 -5.45 0.15
CA GLU A 158 -19.59 -5.51 -1.16
C GLU A 158 -18.12 -5.19 -1.04
N ALA A 159 -17.78 -4.13 -0.32
CA ALA A 159 -16.40 -3.74 -0.05
C ALA A 159 -15.64 -4.84 0.73
N ALA A 160 -16.29 -5.45 1.72
CA ALA A 160 -15.71 -6.57 2.47
C ALA A 160 -15.42 -7.78 1.56
N ARG A 161 -16.35 -8.13 0.65
CA ARG A 161 -16.12 -9.20 -0.34
C ARG A 161 -14.95 -8.86 -1.29
N LYS A 162 -14.85 -7.62 -1.75
CA LYS A 162 -13.73 -7.17 -2.60
C LYS A 162 -12.40 -7.28 -1.88
N LEU A 163 -12.34 -6.88 -0.60
CA LEU A 163 -11.14 -7.02 0.22
C LEU A 163 -10.74 -8.49 0.38
N ALA A 164 -11.69 -9.37 0.71
CA ALA A 164 -11.43 -10.79 0.84
C ALA A 164 -10.88 -11.38 -0.47
N ALA A 165 -11.48 -11.02 -1.61
CA ALA A 165 -11.00 -11.44 -2.92
C ALA A 165 -9.60 -10.91 -3.22
N LEU A 166 -9.28 -9.67 -2.86
CA LEU A 166 -7.94 -9.09 -3.02
C LEU A 166 -6.91 -9.84 -2.17
N LYS A 167 -7.20 -10.11 -0.90
CA LYS A 167 -6.32 -10.88 -0.01
C LYS A 167 -6.03 -12.26 -0.62
N GLU A 168 -7.06 -12.93 -1.18
CA GLU A 168 -6.88 -14.24 -1.81
C GLU A 168 -6.03 -14.18 -3.09
N VAL A 169 -6.21 -13.16 -3.92
CA VAL A 169 -5.36 -12.93 -5.10
C VAL A 169 -3.90 -12.75 -4.69
N ILE A 170 -3.62 -12.00 -3.60
CA ILE A 170 -2.25 -11.80 -3.11
C ILE A 170 -1.67 -13.12 -2.60
N ARG A 171 -2.43 -13.91 -1.80
CA ARG A 171 -1.98 -15.23 -1.31
C ARG A 171 -1.62 -16.18 -2.45
N SER A 172 -2.45 -16.19 -3.49
CA SER A 172 -2.29 -17.08 -4.65
C SER A 172 -1.32 -16.57 -5.72
N ALA A 173 -0.79 -15.35 -5.56
CA ALA A 173 0.07 -14.72 -6.55
C ALA A 173 1.45 -15.39 -6.71
N GLY A 174 1.83 -16.32 -5.83
CA GLY A 174 3.15 -16.98 -5.88
C GLY A 174 4.30 -16.03 -5.63
N LEU A 175 4.14 -15.10 -4.69
CA LEU A 175 5.18 -14.16 -4.30
C LEU A 175 6.29 -14.90 -3.52
N PRO A 176 7.58 -14.56 -3.75
CA PRO A 176 8.69 -15.20 -3.04
C PRO A 176 8.65 -14.97 -1.52
N ASN A 177 8.18 -13.80 -1.09
CA ASN A 177 7.99 -13.49 0.32
C ASN A 177 6.58 -13.91 0.74
N PRO A 178 6.42 -14.79 1.73
CA PRO A 178 5.10 -15.22 2.19
C PRO A 178 4.34 -14.05 2.80
N VAL A 179 3.01 -14.09 2.68
CA VAL A 179 2.15 -13.15 3.41
C VAL A 179 2.25 -13.46 4.90
N VAL A 180 2.48 -12.42 5.71
CA VAL A 180 2.46 -12.52 7.17
C VAL A 180 1.06 -12.18 7.66
N GLU A 181 0.44 -13.09 8.40
CA GLU A 181 -0.90 -12.90 8.99
C GLU A 181 -0.79 -12.92 10.51
N ASN A 182 -1.10 -11.78 11.17
CA ASN A 182 -1.02 -11.58 12.63
C ASN A 182 -2.20 -10.76 13.14
#